data_528b684b57acf3626c5efdaaaf936817
#
_entry.id   528b684b57acf3626c5efdaaaf936817
#
_cell.length_a   1.000
_cell.length_b   1.000
_cell.length_c   1.000
_cell.angle_alpha   90.00
_cell.angle_beta   90.00
_cell.angle_gamma   90.00
#
_symmetry.space_group_name_H-M   'P 1'
#
loop_
_entity.id
_entity.type
_entity.pdbx_description
1 polymer ?
#
loop_
_entity_poly.entity_id
_entity_poly.type
_entity_poly.pdbx_seq_one_letter_code
_entity_poly.pdbx_strand_id
1 'polypeptide(L)'
;AGLAFLRDYPCPTDATGGGLLADDLCHELAGDVPCFLFIDDFHLLTDGRAAAFLCTLANRLPGNVHLIVASRDRFLPAAETVRLGARVYQIGTEQLRLNHTELAVYAHRCGTELTDEQVADLLYSSEGWFSAVYLNLRTLSERGVLPDRQSDIYATFTAAMMDPLPAQQWEFLAVMGLADEFTAEMARFVTGDADAERMLAALTAQNAFVKCLPDGVTYRFHHMMKECAERLFAQLPAARQTEVWQRYGRWYAQKAQYLHALQAFE
;
A
#
# COMPACT_ATOMS: atom_id res chain seq x y z
N ALA A 1 4.74 -7.70 33.37
CA ALA A 1 4.13 -7.28 34.66
C ALA A 1 3.91 -5.76 34.68
N GLY A 2 4.75 -4.98 34.06
CA GLY A 2 4.75 -3.51 34.15
C GLY A 2 3.54 -2.77 33.55
N LEU A 3 2.75 -3.37 32.67
CA LEU A 3 1.61 -2.68 32.02
C LEU A 3 0.24 -3.02 32.64
N ALA A 4 0.20 -3.68 33.80
CA ALA A 4 -1.06 -4.05 34.46
C ALA A 4 -1.92 -2.83 34.86
N PHE A 5 -1.28 -1.70 35.15
CA PHE A 5 -1.95 -0.44 35.51
C PHE A 5 -2.84 0.10 34.35
N LEU A 6 -2.58 -0.23 33.10
CA LEU A 6 -3.39 0.24 31.97
C LEU A 6 -4.84 -0.27 32.00
N ARG A 7 -5.11 -1.37 32.74
CA ARG A 7 -6.47 -1.91 32.83
C ARG A 7 -7.44 -0.96 33.51
N ASP A 8 -6.94 -0.25 34.50
CA ASP A 8 -7.73 0.65 35.33
C ASP A 8 -7.43 2.13 35.03
N TYR A 9 -6.57 2.39 34.06
CA TYR A 9 -6.18 3.74 33.66
C TYR A 9 -7.34 4.44 32.94
N PRO A 10 -7.74 5.65 33.40
CA PRO A 10 -8.80 6.38 32.71
C PRO A 10 -8.36 6.78 31.32
N CYS A 11 -9.24 6.58 30.32
CA CYS A 11 -8.94 6.97 28.94
C CYS A 11 -8.70 8.49 28.86
N PRO A 12 -7.54 8.95 28.38
CA PRO A 12 -7.25 10.37 28.27
C PRO A 12 -8.23 11.08 27.33
N THR A 13 -8.79 12.18 27.78
CA THR A 13 -9.75 12.97 26.98
C THR A 13 -9.10 14.18 26.33
N ASP A 14 -7.92 14.57 26.77
CA ASP A 14 -7.18 15.73 26.27
C ASP A 14 -5.66 15.45 26.14
N ALA A 15 -4.93 16.43 25.64
CA ALA A 15 -3.48 16.33 25.43
C ALA A 15 -2.70 16.22 26.74
N THR A 16 -3.21 16.81 27.83
CA THR A 16 -2.56 16.76 29.16
C THR A 16 -2.64 15.36 29.74
N GLY A 17 -3.84 14.76 29.72
CA GLY A 17 -4.04 13.38 30.17
C GLY A 17 -3.24 12.39 29.29
N GLY A 18 -3.19 12.61 27.97
CA GLY A 18 -2.33 11.83 27.07
C GLY A 18 -0.85 11.97 27.42
N GLY A 19 -0.40 13.17 27.80
CA GLY A 19 0.96 13.42 28.27
C GLY A 19 1.30 12.66 29.56
N LEU A 20 0.40 12.65 30.53
CA LEU A 20 0.57 11.91 31.81
C LEU A 20 0.65 10.40 31.55
N LEU A 21 -0.25 9.86 30.73
CA LEU A 21 -0.20 8.44 30.35
C LEU A 21 1.13 8.09 29.66
N ALA A 22 1.64 8.95 28.78
CA ALA A 22 2.93 8.73 28.13
C ALA A 22 4.09 8.73 29.15
N ASP A 23 4.07 9.61 30.15
CA ASP A 23 5.08 9.67 31.22
C ASP A 23 5.05 8.40 32.07
N ASP A 24 3.85 7.95 32.47
CA ASP A 24 3.68 6.73 33.27
C ASP A 24 4.15 5.50 32.48
N LEU A 25 3.80 5.40 31.17
CA LEU A 25 4.30 4.33 30.29
C LEU A 25 5.82 4.36 30.19
N CYS A 26 6.42 5.52 29.99
CA CYS A 26 7.88 5.67 29.89
C CYS A 26 8.57 5.27 31.20
N HIS A 27 7.97 5.63 32.34
CA HIS A 27 8.50 5.25 33.66
C HIS A 27 8.48 3.72 33.87
N GLU A 28 7.38 3.08 33.55
CA GLU A 28 7.23 1.62 33.70
C GLU A 28 8.10 0.80 32.71
N LEU A 29 8.38 1.36 31.54
CA LEU A 29 9.18 0.70 30.50
C LEU A 29 10.67 1.03 30.60
N ALA A 30 11.06 2.02 31.40
CA ALA A 30 12.45 2.39 31.58
C ALA A 30 13.23 1.25 32.23
N GLY A 31 14.44 0.98 31.74
CA GLY A 31 15.30 -0.07 32.25
C GLY A 31 16.58 -0.23 31.44
N ASP A 32 17.36 -1.24 31.81
CA ASP A 32 18.65 -1.53 31.16
C ASP A 32 18.50 -2.52 29.99
N VAL A 33 17.33 -3.16 29.86
CA VAL A 33 17.07 -4.17 28.80
C VAL A 33 16.32 -3.53 27.65
N PRO A 34 16.74 -3.73 26.40
CA PRO A 34 15.98 -3.26 25.23
C PRO A 34 14.54 -3.78 25.25
N CYS A 35 13.59 -2.89 25.06
CA CYS A 35 12.18 -3.17 24.99
C CYS A 35 11.64 -2.74 23.62
N PHE A 36 10.90 -3.63 22.94
CA PHE A 36 10.31 -3.37 21.64
C PHE A 36 8.79 -3.40 21.76
N LEU A 37 8.16 -2.28 21.42
CA LEU A 37 6.70 -2.14 21.34
C LEU A 37 6.29 -2.18 19.86
N PHE A 38 5.45 -3.13 19.49
CA PHE A 38 4.92 -3.26 18.14
C PHE A 38 3.46 -2.84 18.14
N ILE A 39 3.12 -1.93 17.23
CA ILE A 39 1.74 -1.55 16.90
C ILE A 39 1.55 -1.89 15.43
N ASP A 40 0.70 -2.88 15.19
CA ASP A 40 0.36 -3.30 13.83
C ASP A 40 -0.98 -2.69 13.38
N ASP A 41 -1.18 -2.59 12.08
CA ASP A 41 -2.40 -2.08 11.45
C ASP A 41 -2.89 -0.73 12.02
N PHE A 42 -1.97 0.18 12.32
CA PHE A 42 -2.30 1.48 12.93
C PHE A 42 -3.32 2.30 12.10
N HIS A 43 -3.38 2.08 10.79
CA HIS A 43 -4.35 2.71 9.89
C HIS A 43 -5.82 2.37 10.21
N LEU A 44 -6.10 1.35 11.01
CA LEU A 44 -7.45 1.03 11.49
C LEU A 44 -7.94 2.01 12.57
N LEU A 45 -7.05 2.77 13.18
CA LEU A 45 -7.40 3.79 14.16
C LEU A 45 -7.72 5.10 13.44
N THR A 46 -9.00 5.42 13.37
CA THR A 46 -9.49 6.65 12.70
C THR A 46 -9.47 7.89 13.57
N ASP A 47 -9.23 7.75 14.88
CA ASP A 47 -9.15 8.88 15.80
C ASP A 47 -7.77 9.55 15.73
N GLY A 48 -7.73 10.79 15.25
CA GLY A 48 -6.49 11.58 15.15
C GLY A 48 -5.76 11.78 16.49
N ARG A 49 -6.43 11.60 17.63
CA ARG A 49 -5.80 11.64 18.96
C ARG A 49 -4.82 10.49 19.16
N ALA A 50 -5.03 9.34 18.52
CA ALA A 50 -4.12 8.21 18.59
C ALA A 50 -2.74 8.56 17.98
N ALA A 51 -2.72 9.20 16.81
CA ALA A 51 -1.48 9.66 16.17
C ALA A 51 -0.77 10.73 17.02
N ALA A 52 -1.52 11.69 17.57
CA ALA A 52 -0.96 12.72 18.45
C ALA A 52 -0.37 12.11 19.73
N PHE A 53 -1.04 11.11 20.31
CA PHE A 53 -0.52 10.38 21.46
C PHE A 53 0.77 9.62 21.13
N LEU A 54 0.84 8.91 20.00
CA LEU A 54 2.07 8.22 19.57
C LEU A 54 3.24 9.19 19.36
N CYS A 55 2.99 10.37 18.80
CA CYS A 55 4.02 11.40 18.65
C CYS A 55 4.50 11.88 20.04
N THR A 56 3.59 12.06 20.99
CA THR A 56 3.91 12.45 22.37
C THR A 56 4.73 11.37 23.06
N LEU A 57 4.33 10.12 22.95
CA LEU A 57 5.03 8.97 23.51
C LEU A 57 6.44 8.85 22.89
N ALA A 58 6.56 8.87 21.57
CA ALA A 58 7.84 8.75 20.86
C ALA A 58 8.86 9.81 21.29
N ASN A 59 8.40 11.03 21.61
CA ASN A 59 9.28 12.10 22.10
C ASN A 59 9.80 11.87 23.53
N ARG A 60 9.14 11.03 24.32
CA ARG A 60 9.42 10.79 25.74
C ARG A 60 10.02 9.42 26.01
N LEU A 61 10.02 8.51 25.00
CA LEU A 61 10.54 7.16 25.18
C LEU A 61 11.96 7.14 25.74
N PRO A 62 12.22 6.33 26.76
CA PRO A 62 13.58 6.11 27.27
C PRO A 62 14.42 5.38 26.21
N GLY A 63 15.75 5.52 26.33
CA GLY A 63 16.69 5.03 25.29
C GLY A 63 16.68 3.51 25.06
N ASN A 64 16.16 2.74 26.02
CA ASN A 64 16.01 1.30 25.89
C ASN A 64 14.73 0.86 25.18
N VAL A 65 13.77 1.79 24.91
CA VAL A 65 12.47 1.46 24.33
C VAL A 65 12.41 1.86 22.86
N HIS A 66 12.04 0.90 22.03
CA HIS A 66 11.87 1.06 20.58
C HIS A 66 10.41 0.87 20.22
N LEU A 67 9.77 1.90 19.65
CA LEU A 67 8.41 1.84 19.16
C LEU A 67 8.44 1.57 17.66
N ILE A 68 7.80 0.47 17.22
CA ILE A 68 7.68 0.04 15.84
C ILE A 68 6.20 0.07 15.47
N VAL A 69 5.86 0.91 14.50
CA VAL A 69 4.47 1.09 14.04
C VAL A 69 4.36 0.69 12.58
N ALA A 70 3.50 -0.28 12.29
CA ALA A 70 3.14 -0.65 10.94
C ALA A 70 1.79 -0.01 10.56
N SER A 71 1.75 0.64 9.41
CA SER A 71 0.55 1.30 8.90
C SER A 71 0.56 1.32 7.38
N ARG A 72 -0.61 1.24 6.76
CA ARG A 72 -0.73 1.48 5.32
C ARG A 72 -0.60 2.96 4.99
N ASP A 73 -1.00 3.82 5.92
CA ASP A 73 -1.04 5.27 5.75
C ASP A 73 0.18 5.95 6.39
N ARG A 74 0.55 7.08 5.83
CA ARG A 74 1.51 7.99 6.47
C ARG A 74 0.78 8.76 7.56
N PHE A 75 0.74 8.22 8.77
CA PHE A 75 0.07 8.86 9.91
C PHE A 75 0.91 9.95 10.59
N LEU A 76 2.24 9.95 10.37
CA LEU A 76 3.15 10.89 11.02
C LEU A 76 3.21 12.22 10.22
N PRO A 77 2.74 13.35 10.78
CA PRO A 77 2.83 14.65 10.13
C PRO A 77 4.28 15.06 9.86
N ALA A 78 4.51 15.79 8.77
CA ALA A 78 5.84 16.27 8.41
C ALA A 78 6.50 17.11 9.52
N ALA A 79 5.73 17.94 10.23
CA ALA A 79 6.21 18.73 11.35
C ALA A 79 6.71 17.84 12.51
N GLU A 80 6.03 16.73 12.79
CA GLU A 80 6.43 15.78 13.82
C GLU A 80 7.67 14.99 13.40
N THR A 81 7.79 14.63 12.14
CA THR A 81 9.00 14.00 11.59
C THR A 81 10.23 14.89 11.80
N VAL A 82 10.10 16.20 11.54
CA VAL A 82 11.17 17.17 11.78
C VAL A 82 11.47 17.29 13.28
N ARG A 83 10.45 17.35 14.14
CA ARG A 83 10.61 17.48 15.59
C ARG A 83 11.29 16.25 16.22
N LEU A 84 10.94 15.06 15.78
CA LEU A 84 11.53 13.81 16.25
C LEU A 84 12.97 13.62 15.70
N GLY A 85 13.25 14.17 14.52
CA GLY A 85 14.57 14.15 13.90
C GLY A 85 15.14 12.74 13.78
N ALA A 86 16.38 12.54 14.27
CA ALA A 86 17.05 11.24 14.21
C ALA A 86 16.43 10.11 15.08
N ARG A 87 15.42 10.43 15.88
CA ARG A 87 14.69 9.41 16.66
C ARG A 87 13.68 8.63 15.83
N VAL A 88 13.34 9.11 14.63
CA VAL A 88 12.39 8.44 13.73
C VAL A 88 13.12 7.93 12.51
N TYR A 89 12.93 6.66 12.24
CA TYR A 89 13.31 6.05 10.97
C TYR A 89 12.04 5.59 10.25
N GLN A 90 11.79 6.12 9.06
CA GLN A 90 10.66 5.73 8.23
C GLN A 90 11.11 4.74 7.17
N ILE A 91 10.47 3.57 7.16
CA ILE A 91 10.65 2.54 6.14
C ILE A 91 9.47 2.63 5.19
N GLY A 92 9.72 3.04 3.96
CA GLY A 92 8.71 3.13 2.92
C GLY A 92 8.64 1.88 2.06
N THR A 93 7.68 1.86 1.14
CA THR A 93 7.44 0.74 0.23
C THR A 93 8.69 0.34 -0.56
N GLU A 94 9.48 1.32 -1.00
CA GLU A 94 10.70 1.05 -1.79
C GLU A 94 11.77 0.28 -0.99
N GLN A 95 11.87 0.52 0.33
CA GLN A 95 12.81 -0.20 1.19
C GLN A 95 12.31 -1.59 1.59
N LEU A 96 10.99 -1.83 1.46
CA LEU A 96 10.38 -3.13 1.77
C LEU A 96 10.33 -4.07 0.56
N ARG A 97 10.61 -3.57 -0.64
CA ARG A 97 10.69 -4.40 -1.84
C ARG A 97 11.96 -5.26 -1.80
N LEU A 98 11.80 -6.53 -2.15
CA LEU A 98 12.93 -7.41 -2.36
C LEU A 98 13.66 -7.04 -3.65
N ASN A 99 14.98 -6.93 -3.58
CA ASN A 99 15.82 -6.88 -4.76
C ASN A 99 16.20 -8.29 -5.23
N HIS A 100 16.90 -8.40 -6.36
CA HIS A 100 17.28 -9.68 -6.96
C HIS A 100 18.01 -10.61 -5.97
N THR A 101 19.00 -10.09 -5.26
CA THR A 101 19.79 -10.87 -4.30
C THR A 101 18.94 -11.30 -3.09
N GLU A 102 18.13 -10.39 -2.56
CA GLU A 102 17.25 -10.67 -1.42
C GLU A 102 16.19 -11.70 -1.79
N LEU A 103 15.62 -11.63 -3.00
CA LEU A 103 14.66 -12.59 -3.51
C LEU A 103 15.30 -13.98 -3.64
N ALA A 104 16.49 -14.09 -4.22
CA ALA A 104 17.21 -15.38 -4.34
C ALA A 104 17.48 -15.98 -2.95
N VAL A 105 17.96 -15.18 -2.00
CA VAL A 105 18.20 -15.63 -0.61
C VAL A 105 16.90 -16.07 0.06
N TYR A 106 15.82 -15.33 -0.17
CA TYR A 106 14.51 -15.68 0.40
C TYR A 106 13.95 -16.98 -0.19
N ALA A 107 14.03 -17.16 -1.52
CA ALA A 107 13.61 -18.40 -2.19
C ALA A 107 14.39 -19.61 -1.65
N HIS A 108 15.71 -19.50 -1.53
CA HIS A 108 16.55 -20.54 -0.93
C HIS A 108 16.13 -20.88 0.51
N ARG A 109 15.83 -19.88 1.35
CA ARG A 109 15.32 -20.11 2.72
C ARG A 109 13.96 -20.81 2.74
N CYS A 110 13.14 -20.59 1.72
CA CYS A 110 11.87 -21.30 1.53
C CYS A 110 12.05 -22.73 0.98
N GLY A 111 13.29 -23.20 0.79
CA GLY A 111 13.59 -24.52 0.23
C GLY A 111 13.42 -24.59 -1.29
N THR A 112 13.44 -23.45 -1.98
CA THR A 112 13.25 -23.36 -3.42
C THR A 112 14.52 -22.81 -4.07
N GLU A 113 15.13 -23.63 -4.94
CA GLU A 113 16.27 -23.20 -5.76
C GLU A 113 15.74 -22.61 -7.07
N LEU A 114 16.04 -21.35 -7.32
CA LEU A 114 15.68 -20.65 -8.55
C LEU A 114 16.94 -20.37 -9.39
N THR A 115 16.81 -20.47 -10.70
CA THR A 115 17.83 -19.95 -11.62
C THR A 115 17.80 -18.41 -11.64
N ASP A 116 18.88 -17.78 -12.08
CA ASP A 116 18.94 -16.32 -12.20
C ASP A 116 17.82 -15.78 -13.10
N GLU A 117 17.47 -16.50 -14.17
CA GLU A 117 16.36 -16.16 -15.06
C GLU A 117 15.01 -16.21 -14.33
N GLN A 118 14.77 -17.26 -13.54
CA GLN A 118 13.55 -17.39 -12.74
C GLN A 118 13.45 -16.31 -11.66
N VAL A 119 14.58 -15.94 -11.04
CA VAL A 119 14.62 -14.83 -10.08
C VAL A 119 14.27 -13.51 -10.76
N ALA A 120 14.81 -13.27 -11.97
CA ALA A 120 14.52 -12.06 -12.73
C ALA A 120 13.06 -11.99 -13.15
N ASP A 121 12.48 -13.09 -13.64
CA ASP A 121 11.08 -13.18 -14.04
C ASP A 121 10.14 -12.98 -12.83
N LEU A 122 10.46 -13.62 -11.70
CA LEU A 122 9.69 -13.48 -10.47
C LEU A 122 9.79 -12.05 -9.91
N LEU A 123 10.98 -11.45 -9.97
CA LEU A 123 11.17 -10.06 -9.56
C LEU A 123 10.38 -9.09 -10.45
N TYR A 124 10.41 -9.31 -11.75
CA TYR A 124 9.65 -8.51 -12.70
C TYR A 124 8.14 -8.60 -12.46
N SER A 125 7.61 -9.83 -12.33
CA SER A 125 6.16 -10.05 -12.14
C SER A 125 5.66 -9.60 -10.77
N SER A 126 6.46 -9.73 -9.72
CA SER A 126 6.11 -9.32 -8.36
C SER A 126 6.49 -7.89 -8.02
N GLU A 127 7.31 -7.23 -8.84
CA GLU A 127 7.98 -5.95 -8.55
C GLU A 127 8.68 -5.94 -7.16
N GLY A 128 9.13 -7.10 -6.70
CA GLY A 128 9.75 -7.27 -5.40
C GLY A 128 8.79 -7.23 -4.20
N TRP A 129 7.48 -7.25 -4.42
CA TRP A 129 6.51 -7.31 -3.33
C TRP A 129 6.58 -8.65 -2.61
N PHE A 130 6.86 -8.60 -1.32
CA PHE A 130 7.06 -9.78 -0.49
C PHE A 130 5.89 -10.76 -0.56
N SER A 131 4.64 -10.28 -0.44
CA SER A 131 3.46 -11.14 -0.50
C SER A 131 3.29 -11.83 -1.85
N ALA A 132 3.58 -11.13 -2.93
CA ALA A 132 3.52 -11.70 -4.28
C ALA A 132 4.63 -12.74 -4.47
N VAL A 133 5.86 -12.45 -4.05
CA VAL A 133 6.96 -13.41 -4.07
C VAL A 133 6.62 -14.64 -3.25
N TYR A 134 6.15 -14.47 -2.01
CA TYR A 134 5.75 -15.58 -1.14
C TYR A 134 4.70 -16.50 -1.79
N LEU A 135 3.62 -15.92 -2.35
CA LEU A 135 2.56 -16.71 -2.99
C LEU A 135 3.07 -17.46 -4.22
N ASN A 136 3.93 -16.84 -5.02
CA ASN A 136 4.55 -17.50 -6.17
C ASN A 136 5.44 -18.67 -5.75
N LEU A 137 6.31 -18.48 -4.75
CA LEU A 137 7.17 -19.55 -4.24
C LEU A 137 6.37 -20.69 -3.61
N ARG A 138 5.31 -20.38 -2.89
CA ARG A 138 4.40 -21.37 -2.34
C ARG A 138 3.75 -22.20 -3.44
N THR A 139 3.25 -21.56 -4.49
CA THR A 139 2.64 -22.25 -5.64
C THR A 139 3.68 -23.13 -6.36
N LEU A 140 4.90 -22.63 -6.53
CA LEU A 140 5.99 -23.42 -7.09
C LEU A 140 6.28 -24.66 -6.24
N SER A 141 6.32 -24.52 -4.92
CA SER A 141 6.53 -25.64 -3.98
C SER A 141 5.39 -26.67 -4.04
N GLU A 142 4.14 -26.23 -4.16
CA GLU A 142 2.97 -27.10 -4.17
C GLU A 142 2.73 -27.76 -5.55
N ARG A 143 3.02 -27.07 -6.65
CA ARG A 143 2.67 -27.51 -8.02
C ARG A 143 3.88 -27.82 -8.91
N GLY A 144 5.10 -27.52 -8.45
CA GLY A 144 6.35 -27.78 -9.18
C GLY A 144 6.61 -26.82 -10.35
N VAL A 145 5.75 -25.82 -10.58
CA VAL A 145 5.90 -24.81 -11.61
C VAL A 145 5.55 -23.42 -11.03
N LEU A 146 6.28 -22.40 -11.47
CA LEU A 146 5.86 -21.02 -11.20
C LEU A 146 4.48 -20.79 -11.84
N PRO A 147 3.58 -20.13 -11.12
CA PRO A 147 2.24 -19.88 -11.65
C PRO A 147 2.34 -19.11 -12.97
N ASP A 148 1.61 -19.55 -13.95
CA ASP A 148 1.34 -18.75 -15.13
C ASP A 148 0.56 -17.51 -14.71
N ARG A 149 0.69 -16.40 -15.46
CA ARG A 149 0.04 -15.10 -15.18
C ARG A 149 -1.47 -15.17 -14.95
N GLN A 150 -2.09 -16.32 -15.23
CA GLN A 150 -3.54 -16.57 -15.08
C GLN A 150 -3.94 -17.30 -13.79
N SER A 151 -3.04 -17.53 -12.84
CA SER A 151 -3.30 -18.42 -11.72
C SER A 151 -4.01 -17.76 -10.51
N ASP A 152 -4.45 -18.60 -9.56
CA ASP A 152 -5.14 -18.30 -8.30
C ASP A 152 -4.54 -17.17 -7.43
N ILE A 153 -3.29 -16.76 -7.71
CA ILE A 153 -2.61 -15.68 -6.98
C ILE A 153 -3.36 -14.36 -7.14
N TYR A 154 -3.80 -14.06 -8.37
CA TYR A 154 -4.56 -12.83 -8.63
C TYR A 154 -5.94 -12.88 -7.95
N ALA A 155 -6.56 -14.04 -7.89
CA ALA A 155 -7.82 -14.22 -7.15
C ALA A 155 -7.62 -13.98 -5.65
N THR A 156 -6.59 -14.58 -5.06
CA THR A 156 -6.24 -14.39 -3.65
C THR A 156 -5.86 -12.93 -3.35
N PHE A 157 -5.07 -12.31 -4.25
CA PHE A 157 -4.69 -10.92 -4.13
C PHE A 157 -5.91 -9.98 -4.25
N THR A 158 -6.78 -10.24 -5.24
CA THR A 158 -8.02 -9.47 -5.43
C THR A 158 -8.91 -9.56 -4.20
N ALA A 159 -9.16 -10.77 -3.67
CA ALA A 159 -9.95 -10.97 -2.47
C ALA A 159 -9.37 -10.24 -1.24
N ALA A 160 -8.07 -10.33 -1.04
CA ALA A 160 -7.43 -9.71 0.11
C ALA A 160 -7.36 -8.18 0.03
N MET A 161 -7.20 -7.63 -1.17
CA MET A 161 -6.85 -6.22 -1.37
C MET A 161 -7.98 -5.38 -1.95
N MET A 162 -8.85 -5.97 -2.78
CA MET A 162 -9.89 -5.26 -3.50
C MET A 162 -11.26 -5.41 -2.86
N ASP A 163 -11.60 -6.58 -2.33
CA ASP A 163 -12.92 -6.82 -1.72
C ASP A 163 -13.23 -5.89 -0.55
N PRO A 164 -12.25 -5.45 0.28
CA PRO A 164 -12.52 -4.50 1.35
C PRO A 164 -12.79 -3.08 0.87
N LEU A 165 -12.53 -2.75 -0.41
CA LEU A 165 -12.66 -1.39 -0.91
C LEU A 165 -14.13 -0.98 -1.11
N PRO A 166 -14.48 0.29 -0.87
CA PRO A 166 -15.77 0.84 -1.26
C PRO A 166 -16.01 0.68 -2.77
N ALA A 167 -17.27 0.42 -3.16
CA ALA A 167 -17.65 0.18 -4.56
C ALA A 167 -17.14 1.26 -5.53
N GLN A 168 -17.13 2.52 -5.12
CA GLN A 168 -16.64 3.63 -5.93
C GLN A 168 -15.12 3.55 -6.17
N GLN A 169 -14.34 3.16 -5.15
CA GLN A 169 -12.89 2.97 -5.30
C GLN A 169 -12.58 1.75 -6.16
N TRP A 170 -13.36 0.69 -5.97
CA TRP A 170 -13.27 -0.53 -6.76
C TRP A 170 -13.48 -0.25 -8.26
N GLU A 171 -14.56 0.46 -8.61
CA GLU A 171 -14.84 0.82 -10.00
C GLU A 171 -13.78 1.76 -10.58
N PHE A 172 -13.32 2.73 -9.79
CA PHE A 172 -12.25 3.62 -10.18
C PHE A 172 -10.96 2.86 -10.55
N LEU A 173 -10.55 1.91 -9.69
CA LEU A 173 -9.38 1.08 -9.94
C LEU A 173 -9.57 0.18 -11.16
N ALA A 174 -10.73 -0.44 -11.32
CA ALA A 174 -11.06 -1.27 -12.48
C ALA A 174 -10.98 -0.49 -13.79
N VAL A 175 -11.50 0.73 -13.80
CA VAL A 175 -11.50 1.60 -14.97
C VAL A 175 -10.13 2.14 -15.27
N MET A 176 -9.45 2.73 -14.28
CA MET A 176 -8.16 3.40 -14.52
C MET A 176 -6.98 2.43 -14.68
N GLY A 177 -7.11 1.19 -14.20
CA GLY A 177 -6.10 0.14 -14.38
C GLY A 177 -5.88 -0.30 -15.82
N LEU A 178 -6.74 0.10 -16.75
CA LEU A 178 -6.55 -0.14 -18.18
C LEU A 178 -5.44 0.75 -18.79
N ALA A 179 -5.13 1.88 -18.17
CA ALA A 179 -4.05 2.76 -18.60
C ALA A 179 -2.71 2.35 -17.95
N ASP A 180 -1.61 2.43 -18.71
CA ASP A 180 -0.27 2.24 -18.16
C ASP A 180 0.12 3.39 -17.24
N GLU A 181 -0.13 4.60 -17.71
CA GLU A 181 0.09 5.85 -16.99
C GLU A 181 -1.07 6.80 -17.25
N PHE A 182 -1.41 7.59 -16.25
CA PHE A 182 -2.52 8.53 -16.37
C PHE A 182 -2.34 9.73 -15.44
N THR A 183 -3.04 10.82 -15.75
CA THR A 183 -3.11 12.02 -14.90
C THR A 183 -4.47 12.11 -14.20
N ALA A 184 -4.58 12.98 -13.20
CA ALA A 184 -5.86 13.27 -12.56
C ALA A 184 -6.89 13.84 -13.57
N GLU A 185 -6.44 14.62 -14.55
CA GLU A 185 -7.29 15.10 -15.65
C GLU A 185 -7.87 13.96 -16.48
N MET A 186 -7.01 12.98 -16.86
CA MET A 186 -7.44 11.78 -17.57
C MET A 186 -8.42 10.97 -16.74
N ALA A 187 -8.10 10.75 -15.46
CA ALA A 187 -8.96 9.99 -14.56
C ALA A 187 -10.36 10.60 -14.46
N ARG A 188 -10.46 11.91 -14.27
CA ARG A 188 -11.74 12.63 -14.25
C ARG A 188 -12.52 12.50 -15.56
N PHE A 189 -11.83 12.58 -16.69
CA PHE A 189 -12.46 12.47 -18.00
C PHE A 189 -12.98 11.06 -18.26
N VAL A 190 -12.15 10.03 -18.00
CA VAL A 190 -12.48 8.64 -18.31
C VAL A 190 -13.51 8.07 -17.35
N THR A 191 -13.36 8.27 -16.04
CA THR A 191 -14.33 7.78 -15.06
C THR A 191 -15.63 8.58 -15.08
N GLY A 192 -15.55 9.86 -15.41
CA GLY A 192 -16.65 10.83 -15.28
C GLY A 192 -16.86 11.30 -13.84
N ASP A 193 -15.96 10.96 -12.94
CA ASP A 193 -16.03 11.32 -11.54
C ASP A 193 -15.33 12.68 -11.31
N ALA A 194 -16.07 13.67 -10.82
CA ALA A 194 -15.53 14.98 -10.50
C ALA A 194 -14.53 14.93 -9.33
N ASP A 195 -14.65 13.95 -8.46
CA ASP A 195 -13.80 13.72 -7.28
C ASP A 195 -12.58 12.83 -7.56
N ALA A 196 -12.29 12.51 -8.82
CA ALA A 196 -11.19 11.62 -9.23
C ALA A 196 -9.83 12.02 -8.62
N GLU A 197 -9.55 13.30 -8.50
CA GLU A 197 -8.30 13.82 -7.91
C GLU A 197 -8.22 13.50 -6.40
N ARG A 198 -9.32 13.69 -5.68
CA ARG A 198 -9.42 13.33 -4.25
C ARG A 198 -9.31 11.82 -4.06
N MET A 199 -9.90 11.05 -4.97
CA MET A 199 -9.79 9.60 -4.97
C MET A 199 -8.33 9.14 -5.16
N LEU A 200 -7.62 9.72 -6.13
CA LEU A 200 -6.20 9.43 -6.36
C LEU A 200 -5.33 9.80 -5.17
N ALA A 201 -5.58 10.96 -4.56
CA ALA A 201 -4.86 11.38 -3.36
C ALA A 201 -5.06 10.38 -2.22
N ALA A 202 -6.30 9.92 -1.99
CA ALA A 202 -6.62 8.93 -0.97
C ALA A 202 -5.93 7.57 -1.27
N LEU A 203 -6.03 7.06 -2.50
CA LEU A 203 -5.42 5.80 -2.90
C LEU A 203 -3.88 5.85 -2.81
N THR A 204 -3.27 6.98 -3.17
CA THR A 204 -1.83 7.18 -3.07
C THR A 204 -1.38 7.28 -1.60
N ALA A 205 -2.14 7.97 -0.75
CA ALA A 205 -1.86 8.08 0.68
C ALA A 205 -1.94 6.72 1.40
N GLN A 206 -2.87 5.87 0.98
CA GLN A 206 -3.02 4.51 1.50
C GLN A 206 -2.01 3.52 0.92
N ASN A 207 -1.04 3.97 0.10
CA ASN A 207 -0.18 3.11 -0.70
C ASN A 207 -0.99 2.01 -1.44
N ALA A 208 -2.21 2.34 -1.87
CA ALA A 208 -3.16 1.42 -2.47
C ALA A 208 -2.80 1.17 -3.94
N PHE A 209 -1.57 0.67 -4.19
CA PHE A 209 -1.12 0.21 -5.50
C PHE A 209 -1.04 1.28 -6.61
N VAL A 210 -1.26 2.54 -6.26
CA VAL A 210 -1.12 3.70 -7.14
C VAL A 210 0.10 4.48 -6.70
N LYS A 211 1.03 4.71 -7.61
CA LYS A 211 2.24 5.50 -7.38
C LYS A 211 2.17 6.78 -8.18
N CYS A 212 2.41 7.90 -7.52
CA CYS A 212 2.66 9.16 -8.21
C CYS A 212 4.13 9.18 -8.68
N LEU A 213 4.36 9.46 -9.94
CA LEU A 213 5.70 9.52 -10.51
C LEU A 213 6.45 10.79 -10.05
N PRO A 214 7.78 10.87 -10.26
CA PRO A 214 8.59 12.00 -9.82
C PRO A 214 8.19 13.36 -10.39
N ASP A 215 7.42 13.39 -11.49
CA ASP A 215 6.88 14.61 -12.09
C ASP A 215 5.73 15.23 -11.26
N GLY A 216 5.22 14.52 -10.26
CA GLY A 216 4.18 14.96 -9.35
C GLY A 216 2.76 15.04 -9.95
N VAL A 217 2.57 14.63 -11.20
CA VAL A 217 1.28 14.73 -11.93
C VAL A 217 0.83 13.44 -12.60
N THR A 218 1.78 12.53 -12.87
CA THR A 218 1.52 11.24 -13.51
C THR A 218 1.40 10.14 -12.46
N TYR A 219 0.44 9.28 -12.63
CA TYR A 219 0.17 8.12 -11.79
C TYR A 219 0.35 6.84 -12.59
N ARG A 220 0.80 5.80 -11.90
CA ARG A 220 0.94 4.45 -12.45
C ARG A 220 0.44 3.44 -11.46
N PHE A 221 -0.26 2.43 -11.93
CA PHE A 221 -0.58 1.26 -11.11
C PHE A 221 0.62 0.32 -10.98
N HIS A 222 0.69 -0.34 -9.83
CA HIS A 222 1.53 -1.52 -9.67
C HIS A 222 1.08 -2.59 -10.69
N HIS A 223 2.04 -3.35 -11.25
CA HIS A 223 1.75 -4.34 -12.29
C HIS A 223 0.65 -5.34 -11.90
N MET A 224 0.73 -5.90 -10.69
CA MET A 224 -0.32 -6.81 -10.17
C MET A 224 -1.70 -6.16 -10.09
N MET A 225 -1.76 -4.87 -9.77
CA MET A 225 -3.02 -4.13 -9.77
C MET A 225 -3.61 -3.96 -11.15
N LYS A 226 -2.76 -3.73 -12.15
CA LYS A 226 -3.22 -3.62 -13.54
C LYS A 226 -3.92 -4.90 -13.98
N GLU A 227 -3.31 -6.07 -13.76
CA GLU A 227 -3.91 -7.36 -14.10
C GLU A 227 -5.21 -7.63 -13.30
N CYS A 228 -5.25 -7.27 -12.02
CA CYS A 228 -6.48 -7.35 -11.25
C CYS A 228 -7.56 -6.42 -11.81
N ALA A 229 -7.21 -5.17 -12.14
CA ALA A 229 -8.13 -4.19 -12.69
C ALA A 229 -8.74 -4.63 -14.01
N GLU A 230 -7.96 -5.23 -14.91
CA GLU A 230 -8.45 -5.78 -16.17
C GLU A 230 -9.52 -6.87 -15.94
N ARG A 231 -9.29 -7.77 -14.98
CA ARG A 231 -10.28 -8.81 -14.61
C ARG A 231 -11.53 -8.23 -13.98
N LEU A 232 -11.39 -7.21 -13.14
CA LEU A 232 -12.52 -6.52 -12.51
C LEU A 232 -13.30 -5.72 -13.55
N PHE A 233 -12.62 -5.07 -14.48
CA PHE A 233 -13.25 -4.36 -15.58
C PHE A 233 -14.11 -5.30 -16.45
N ALA A 234 -13.61 -6.51 -16.71
CA ALA A 234 -14.37 -7.53 -17.44
C ALA A 234 -15.66 -7.97 -16.73
N GLN A 235 -15.79 -7.74 -15.42
CA GLN A 235 -17.02 -8.02 -14.64
C GLN A 235 -18.04 -6.86 -14.67
N LEU A 236 -17.64 -5.68 -15.14
CA LEU A 236 -18.55 -4.56 -15.29
C LEU A 236 -19.62 -4.86 -16.35
N PRO A 237 -20.83 -4.27 -16.24
CA PRO A 237 -21.84 -4.38 -17.27
C PRO A 237 -21.31 -3.95 -18.63
N ALA A 238 -21.64 -4.69 -19.70
CA ALA A 238 -21.15 -4.41 -21.08
C ALA A 238 -21.40 -2.96 -21.51
N ALA A 239 -22.53 -2.36 -21.14
CA ALA A 239 -22.79 -0.96 -21.44
C ALA A 239 -21.78 -0.02 -20.77
N ARG A 240 -21.34 -0.34 -19.55
CA ARG A 240 -20.33 0.45 -18.82
C ARG A 240 -18.94 0.27 -19.45
N GLN A 241 -18.58 -0.95 -19.80
CA GLN A 241 -17.34 -1.22 -20.52
C GLN A 241 -17.25 -0.42 -21.82
N THR A 242 -18.31 -0.44 -22.64
CA THR A 242 -18.39 0.32 -23.88
C THR A 242 -18.26 1.83 -23.64
N GLU A 243 -18.95 2.35 -22.63
CA GLU A 243 -18.83 3.78 -22.26
C GLU A 243 -17.41 4.16 -21.89
N VAL A 244 -16.73 3.34 -21.07
CA VAL A 244 -15.36 3.57 -20.64
C VAL A 244 -14.40 3.57 -21.85
N TRP A 245 -14.49 2.58 -22.73
CA TRP A 245 -13.67 2.52 -23.94
C TRP A 245 -13.90 3.72 -24.86
N GLN A 246 -15.13 4.16 -25.03
CA GLN A 246 -15.43 5.38 -25.79
C GLN A 246 -14.80 6.64 -25.16
N ARG A 247 -14.77 6.72 -23.83
CA ARG A 247 -14.14 7.83 -23.13
C ARG A 247 -12.62 7.79 -23.28
N TYR A 248 -11.98 6.62 -23.16
CA TYR A 248 -10.56 6.43 -23.46
C TYR A 248 -10.23 6.86 -24.89
N GLY A 249 -10.98 6.36 -25.87
CA GLY A 249 -10.76 6.71 -27.28
C GLY A 249 -10.86 8.21 -27.53
N ARG A 250 -11.86 8.88 -26.96
CA ARG A 250 -12.01 10.35 -27.05
C ARG A 250 -10.85 11.08 -26.37
N TRP A 251 -10.42 10.61 -25.20
CA TRP A 251 -9.28 11.19 -24.49
C TRP A 251 -8.01 11.14 -25.34
N TYR A 252 -7.66 9.97 -25.82
CA TYR A 252 -6.48 9.78 -26.65
C TYR A 252 -6.55 10.56 -27.97
N ALA A 253 -7.71 10.65 -28.59
CA ALA A 253 -7.91 11.45 -29.79
C ALA A 253 -7.67 12.94 -29.53
N GLN A 254 -8.16 13.48 -28.40
CA GLN A 254 -7.92 14.87 -27.98
C GLN A 254 -6.45 15.20 -27.73
N LYS A 255 -5.68 14.20 -27.26
CA LYS A 255 -4.24 14.31 -27.02
C LYS A 255 -3.39 13.94 -28.26
N ALA A 256 -4.00 13.75 -29.43
CA ALA A 256 -3.36 13.36 -30.69
C ALA A 256 -2.64 11.98 -30.63
N GLN A 257 -3.03 11.12 -29.70
CA GLN A 257 -2.52 9.76 -29.55
C GLN A 257 -3.40 8.78 -30.32
N TYR A 258 -3.37 8.88 -31.66
CA TYR A 258 -4.33 8.22 -32.54
C TYR A 258 -4.27 6.69 -32.51
N LEU A 259 -3.10 6.09 -32.29
CA LEU A 259 -2.98 4.62 -32.17
C LEU A 259 -3.74 4.10 -30.94
N HIS A 260 -3.54 4.75 -29.79
CA HIS A 260 -4.26 4.38 -28.57
C HIS A 260 -5.77 4.66 -28.68
N ALA A 261 -6.13 5.75 -29.38
CA ALA A 261 -7.54 6.05 -29.65
C ALA A 261 -8.20 4.95 -30.50
N LEU A 262 -7.52 4.47 -31.54
CA LEU A 262 -8.02 3.38 -32.39
C LEU A 262 -8.22 2.09 -31.59
N GLN A 263 -7.21 1.69 -30.81
CA GLN A 263 -7.27 0.50 -29.95
C GLN A 263 -8.41 0.56 -28.93
N ALA A 264 -8.75 1.74 -28.45
CA ALA A 264 -9.86 1.91 -27.49
C ALA A 264 -11.25 1.90 -28.17
N PHE A 265 -11.33 2.09 -29.50
CA PHE A 265 -12.60 2.04 -30.24
C PHE A 265 -12.85 0.67 -30.90
N GLU A 266 -11.86 -0.19 -31.00
CA GLU A 266 -11.99 -1.59 -31.45
C GLU A 266 -12.54 -2.49 -30.35
#